data_fb6df7b53a886ba30fda24c126535ff7
#
_entry.id   fb6df7b53a886ba30fda24c126535ff7
#
_cell.length_a   1.000
_cell.length_b   1.000
_cell.length_c   1.000
_cell.angle_alpha   90.00
_cell.angle_beta   90.00
_cell.angle_gamma   90.00
#
_symmetry.space_group_name_H-M   'P 1'
#
loop_
_entity.id
_entity.type
_entity.pdbx_description
1 polymer ?
#
loop_
_entity_poly.entity_id
_entity_poly.type
_entity_poly.pdbx_seq_one_letter_code
_entity_poly.pdbx_strand_id
1 'polypeptide(L)'
;MGRLQRTRTRRHRRENPIQRLGQMLHRHRPRIRLRQHHTTTHTTHHCRRENHTHKATMTHTIGIVAHTKRAEQAHRLMETVGAAYMSIDNGALGCEANHRKVWQHLTRHNTDWLVVLEDDAIPCDNFRDQLDAALAVAPSPVVSLYLGRERPREYQQRIAKAADTTAHWLTCRRLLHAVGIAIHADLVPHMLNNLPNGKPIDEAISAWARHQSHTIAYTWPSLIDHADETPMIATRNDNQPRTPGRVAWQHGTRDTWTTDTQPI
;
A
#
# COMPACT_ATOMS: atom_id res chain seq x y z
N MET A 1 35.81 38.33 -38.37
CA MET A 1 36.08 37.33 -39.44
C MET A 1 36.52 36.08 -38.74
N GLY A 2 35.82 34.94 -38.90
CA GLY A 2 36.14 33.63 -38.26
C GLY A 2 34.94 32.71 -38.38
N ARG A 3 34.81 32.03 -39.53
CA ARG A 3 33.78 31.02 -39.79
C ARG A 3 34.15 29.73 -39.04
N LEU A 4 33.24 29.18 -38.24
CA LEU A 4 33.33 27.82 -37.69
C LEU A 4 32.44 26.89 -38.52
N GLN A 5 33.09 25.91 -39.09
CA GLN A 5 32.51 24.82 -39.89
C GLN A 5 31.75 23.82 -38.98
N ARG A 6 30.54 23.44 -39.43
CA ARG A 6 29.74 22.35 -38.85
C ARG A 6 30.19 21.01 -39.50
N THR A 7 30.70 20.12 -38.73
CA THR A 7 30.89 18.72 -39.12
C THR A 7 29.63 17.89 -38.77
N ARG A 8 29.01 17.35 -39.83
CA ARG A 8 27.93 16.35 -39.76
C ARG A 8 28.54 14.96 -39.54
N THR A 9 28.24 14.31 -38.43
CA THR A 9 28.52 12.87 -38.23
C THR A 9 27.28 12.05 -38.62
N ARG A 10 27.50 11.18 -39.62
CA ARG A 10 26.56 10.16 -40.11
C ARG A 10 26.42 9.04 -39.04
N ARG A 11 25.18 8.74 -38.62
CA ARG A 11 24.85 7.53 -37.86
C ARG A 11 24.61 6.38 -38.84
N HIS A 12 25.42 5.34 -38.75
CA HIS A 12 25.17 4.05 -39.37
C HIS A 12 24.10 3.28 -38.56
N ARG A 13 23.02 2.95 -39.26
CA ARG A 13 22.00 1.99 -38.84
C ARG A 13 22.57 0.59 -39.02
N ARG A 14 22.70 -0.19 -37.97
CA ARG A 14 22.94 -1.65 -38.01
C ARG A 14 21.59 -2.34 -37.87
N GLU A 15 21.21 -3.04 -38.91
CA GLU A 15 20.10 -3.98 -38.95
C GLU A 15 20.51 -5.30 -38.28
N ASN A 16 19.60 -5.89 -37.54
CA ASN A 16 19.77 -7.20 -36.90
C ASN A 16 18.96 -8.23 -37.71
N PRO A 17 19.54 -9.31 -38.19
CA PRO A 17 18.82 -10.36 -38.88
C PRO A 17 18.72 -11.62 -38.01
N ILE A 18 17.52 -11.95 -37.50
CA ILE A 18 17.12 -13.34 -37.22
C ILE A 18 15.60 -13.40 -37.35
N GLN A 19 15.14 -13.71 -38.54
CA GLN A 19 13.89 -14.40 -38.80
C GLN A 19 14.26 -15.68 -39.58
N ARG A 20 13.80 -16.80 -39.05
CA ARG A 20 13.35 -18.03 -39.73
C ARG A 20 13.77 -19.28 -38.96
N LEU A 21 12.76 -19.99 -38.59
CA LEU A 21 12.56 -21.47 -38.63
C LEU A 21 11.43 -21.73 -37.63
N GLY A 22 10.33 -22.38 -37.92
CA GLY A 22 10.10 -23.40 -38.89
C GLY A 22 8.89 -24.17 -38.40
N GLN A 23 7.97 -24.32 -39.29
CA GLN A 23 6.74 -25.12 -39.12
C GLN A 23 7.06 -26.61 -39.01
N MET A 24 6.04 -27.33 -38.55
CA MET A 24 5.81 -28.79 -38.63
C MET A 24 6.11 -29.58 -37.36
N LEU A 25 5.00 -30.08 -36.78
CA LEU A 25 4.70 -31.52 -36.78
C LEU A 25 3.32 -31.80 -36.19
N HIS A 26 2.40 -32.18 -37.09
CA HIS A 26 1.18 -32.92 -36.78
C HIS A 26 1.49 -34.39 -36.47
N ARG A 27 0.68 -35.01 -35.59
CA ARG A 27 0.24 -36.42 -35.52
C ARG A 27 0.39 -36.97 -34.10
N HIS A 28 -0.60 -37.47 -33.46
CA HIS A 28 -1.46 -38.63 -33.53
C HIS A 28 -2.33 -38.71 -32.24
N ARG A 29 -3.62 -38.82 -32.41
CA ARG A 29 -4.55 -39.32 -31.39
C ARG A 29 -4.65 -40.85 -31.49
N PRO A 30 -4.74 -41.61 -30.42
CA PRO A 30 -5.45 -42.88 -30.44
C PRO A 30 -6.81 -42.80 -29.75
N ARG A 31 -7.82 -43.28 -30.45
CA ARG A 31 -9.16 -43.64 -29.93
C ARG A 31 -9.00 -44.91 -29.11
N ILE A 32 -9.59 -44.96 -27.93
CA ILE A 32 -9.90 -46.21 -27.24
C ILE A 32 -11.37 -46.29 -26.95
N ARG A 33 -11.90 -47.47 -27.27
CA ARG A 33 -13.30 -47.92 -27.31
C ARG A 33 -13.96 -47.99 -25.95
N LEU A 34 -15.26 -47.68 -25.95
CA LEU A 34 -16.24 -48.08 -24.93
C LEU A 34 -16.29 -49.58 -24.76
N ARG A 35 -16.39 -50.07 -23.52
CA ARG A 35 -17.07 -51.30 -23.15
C ARG A 35 -18.08 -50.97 -22.04
N GLN A 36 -19.33 -51.34 -22.31
CA GLN A 36 -20.43 -51.34 -21.39
C GLN A 36 -20.41 -52.62 -20.51
N HIS A 37 -21.09 -52.53 -19.40
CA HIS A 37 -21.78 -53.47 -18.50
C HIS A 37 -21.15 -53.64 -17.13
N HIS A 38 -21.79 -53.13 -16.08
CA HIS A 38 -22.70 -53.87 -15.20
C HIS A 38 -23.28 -52.92 -14.13
N THR A 39 -24.59 -52.98 -14.04
CA THR A 39 -25.44 -52.38 -13.02
C THR A 39 -25.17 -53.04 -11.67
N THR A 40 -24.81 -52.22 -10.67
CA THR A 40 -24.90 -52.60 -9.26
C THR A 40 -25.43 -51.39 -8.50
N THR A 41 -26.66 -51.56 -8.01
CA THR A 41 -27.32 -50.58 -7.13
C THR A 41 -26.58 -50.49 -5.81
N HIS A 42 -25.91 -49.39 -5.56
CA HIS A 42 -25.41 -48.99 -4.25
C HIS A 42 -26.13 -47.75 -3.76
N THR A 43 -26.80 -47.92 -2.64
CA THR A 43 -27.43 -46.90 -1.81
C THR A 43 -26.41 -45.83 -1.49
N THR A 44 -26.56 -44.66 -2.10
CA THR A 44 -25.68 -43.51 -1.82
C THR A 44 -26.15 -42.81 -0.55
N HIS A 45 -25.43 -43.04 0.54
CA HIS A 45 -25.40 -42.11 1.64
C HIS A 45 -24.83 -40.79 1.12
N HIS A 46 -25.69 -39.78 1.02
CA HIS A 46 -25.29 -38.38 0.75
C HIS A 46 -24.45 -37.87 1.93
N CYS A 47 -23.15 -38.09 1.86
CA CYS A 47 -22.22 -37.35 2.69
C CYS A 47 -22.15 -35.94 2.10
N ARG A 48 -22.89 -35.02 2.70
CA ARG A 48 -22.82 -33.58 2.41
C ARG A 48 -21.41 -33.12 2.76
N ARG A 49 -20.51 -33.09 1.77
CA ARG A 49 -19.24 -32.38 1.92
C ARG A 49 -19.56 -30.91 2.06
N GLU A 50 -19.52 -30.40 3.27
CA GLU A 50 -19.45 -28.99 3.52
C GLU A 50 -18.14 -28.51 2.89
N ASN A 51 -18.25 -27.84 1.75
CA ASN A 51 -17.15 -27.09 1.17
C ASN A 51 -16.89 -25.90 2.09
N HIS A 52 -16.06 -26.12 3.13
CA HIS A 52 -15.36 -25.03 3.77
C HIS A 52 -14.40 -24.46 2.71
N THR A 53 -14.87 -23.48 1.96
CA THR A 53 -13.97 -22.56 1.27
C THR A 53 -13.16 -21.87 2.36
N HIS A 54 -11.94 -22.34 2.59
CA HIS A 54 -10.96 -21.58 3.35
C HIS A 54 -10.81 -20.22 2.62
N LYS A 55 -11.48 -19.19 3.15
CA LYS A 55 -11.20 -17.82 2.78
C LYS A 55 -9.74 -17.62 3.12
N ALA A 56 -8.88 -17.50 2.10
CA ALA A 56 -7.47 -17.24 2.30
C ALA A 56 -7.38 -15.99 3.21
N THR A 57 -6.79 -16.17 4.39
CA THR A 57 -6.61 -15.06 5.33
C THR A 57 -5.55 -14.16 4.73
N MET A 58 -5.92 -12.90 4.46
CA MET A 58 -4.97 -11.90 3.98
C MET A 58 -3.88 -11.70 5.03
N THR A 59 -2.64 -11.74 4.59
CA THR A 59 -1.49 -11.61 5.48
C THR A 59 -0.85 -10.24 5.33
N HIS A 60 -0.34 -9.69 6.45
CA HIS A 60 0.37 -8.42 6.43
C HIS A 60 1.60 -8.43 7.33
N THR A 61 2.56 -7.58 7.02
CA THR A 61 3.75 -7.34 7.86
C THR A 61 3.86 -5.85 8.15
N ILE A 62 4.02 -5.50 9.43
CA ILE A 62 4.07 -4.12 9.91
C ILE A 62 5.52 -3.73 10.23
N GLY A 63 5.93 -2.53 9.81
CA GLY A 63 7.17 -1.87 10.21
C GLY A 63 6.91 -0.48 10.77
N ILE A 64 7.82 0.00 11.60
CA ILE A 64 7.73 1.31 12.24
C ILE A 64 8.92 2.19 11.85
N VAL A 65 8.60 3.42 11.48
CA VAL A 65 9.56 4.51 11.29
C VAL A 65 9.57 5.35 12.54
N ALA A 66 10.72 5.46 13.20
CA ALA A 66 10.83 6.15 14.48
C ALA A 66 12.02 7.11 14.54
N HIS A 67 11.90 8.10 15.43
CA HIS A 67 12.97 8.98 15.81
C HIS A 67 13.44 8.68 17.24
N THR A 68 14.75 8.83 17.53
CA THR A 68 15.33 8.54 18.85
C THR A 68 14.63 9.25 20.00
N LYS A 69 14.11 10.46 19.78
CA LYS A 69 13.38 11.24 20.80
C LYS A 69 12.04 10.62 21.19
N ARG A 70 11.50 9.68 20.37
CA ARG A 70 10.25 8.97 20.59
C ARG A 70 10.45 7.45 20.65
N ALA A 71 11.68 7.00 20.91
CA ALA A 71 12.03 5.58 20.91
C ALA A 71 11.15 4.75 21.86
N GLU A 72 10.84 5.27 23.06
CA GLU A 72 9.99 4.58 24.02
C GLU A 72 8.54 4.42 23.51
N GLN A 73 7.98 5.47 22.92
CA GLN A 73 6.66 5.43 22.29
C GLN A 73 6.64 4.44 21.12
N ALA A 74 7.67 4.47 20.28
CA ALA A 74 7.81 3.55 19.15
C ALA A 74 7.91 2.08 19.60
N HIS A 75 8.58 1.78 20.72
CA HIS A 75 8.63 0.42 21.28
C HIS A 75 7.24 -0.03 21.76
N ARG A 76 6.50 0.83 22.48
CA ARG A 76 5.12 0.52 22.90
C ARG A 76 4.22 0.29 21.68
N LEU A 77 4.33 1.13 20.65
CA LEU A 77 3.59 0.93 19.41
C LEU A 77 3.95 -0.40 18.74
N MET A 78 5.24 -0.74 18.67
CA MET A 78 5.73 -1.99 18.10
C MET A 78 5.09 -3.21 18.78
N GLU A 79 5.04 -3.23 20.10
CA GLU A 79 4.41 -4.29 20.89
C GLU A 79 2.89 -4.33 20.65
N THR A 80 2.23 -3.16 20.66
CA THR A 80 0.77 -3.05 20.49
C THR A 80 0.31 -3.58 19.14
N VAL A 81 1.00 -3.24 18.06
CA VAL A 81 0.60 -3.65 16.71
C VAL A 81 1.28 -4.96 16.25
N GLY A 82 2.22 -5.49 17.01
CA GLY A 82 3.01 -6.67 16.66
C GLY A 82 3.87 -6.43 15.42
N ALA A 83 4.56 -5.28 15.36
CA ALA A 83 5.41 -4.95 14.22
C ALA A 83 6.64 -5.85 14.14
N ALA A 84 7.00 -6.29 12.93
CA ALA A 84 8.13 -7.18 12.69
C ALA A 84 9.47 -6.44 12.60
N TYR A 85 9.44 -5.14 12.34
CA TYR A 85 10.63 -4.31 12.17
C TYR A 85 10.40 -2.88 12.62
N MET A 86 11.42 -2.27 13.17
CA MET A 86 11.46 -0.84 13.49
C MET A 86 12.82 -0.25 13.10
N SER A 87 12.80 0.92 12.48
CA SER A 87 14.01 1.69 12.22
C SER A 87 13.96 3.00 12.99
N ILE A 88 14.89 3.15 13.95
CA ILE A 88 15.03 4.36 14.73
C ILE A 88 16.17 5.21 14.13
N ASP A 89 15.87 6.46 13.79
CA ASP A 89 16.82 7.43 13.28
C ASP A 89 17.02 8.58 14.28
N ASN A 90 18.22 9.12 14.36
CA ASN A 90 18.55 10.27 15.20
C ASN A 90 18.50 11.61 14.43
N GLY A 91 17.98 11.59 13.22
CA GLY A 91 17.93 12.72 12.30
C GLY A 91 19.05 12.72 11.25
N ALA A 92 20.01 11.81 11.34
CA ALA A 92 21.11 11.72 10.39
C ALA A 92 20.67 11.18 9.03
N LEU A 93 19.75 10.21 9.03
CA LEU A 93 19.18 9.62 7.82
C LEU A 93 18.07 10.50 7.24
N GLY A 94 17.21 11.03 8.11
CA GLY A 94 16.03 11.81 7.78
C GLY A 94 14.80 10.94 7.52
N CYS A 95 13.63 11.58 7.64
CA CYS A 95 12.33 10.89 7.60
C CYS A 95 12.13 10.07 6.32
N GLU A 96 12.37 10.66 5.14
CA GLU A 96 12.19 9.98 3.85
C GLU A 96 13.06 8.72 3.73
N ALA A 97 14.35 8.86 4.00
CA ALA A 97 15.29 7.75 3.87
C ALA A 97 15.02 6.65 4.92
N ASN A 98 14.58 7.04 6.13
CA ASN A 98 14.16 6.10 7.16
C ASN A 98 12.91 5.31 6.73
N HIS A 99 11.92 5.96 6.12
CA HIS A 99 10.78 5.27 5.49
C HIS A 99 11.22 4.27 4.43
N ARG A 100 12.08 4.68 3.49
CA ARG A 100 12.62 3.78 2.44
C ARG A 100 13.29 2.55 3.03
N LYS A 101 14.08 2.74 4.09
CA LYS A 101 14.75 1.64 4.81
C LYS A 101 13.75 0.66 5.41
N VAL A 102 12.66 1.14 6.03
CA VAL A 102 11.61 0.28 6.57
C VAL A 102 10.91 -0.48 5.45
N TRP A 103 10.44 0.20 4.41
CA TRP A 103 9.81 -0.43 3.25
C TRP A 103 10.71 -1.51 2.64
N GLN A 104 12.01 -1.20 2.43
CA GLN A 104 12.98 -2.16 1.89
C GLN A 104 13.18 -3.37 2.80
N HIS A 105 13.17 -3.18 4.11
CA HIS A 105 13.28 -4.31 5.05
C HIS A 105 12.06 -5.23 4.93
N LEU A 106 10.86 -4.65 4.87
CA LEU A 106 9.61 -5.41 4.82
C LEU A 106 9.46 -6.25 3.54
N THR A 107 10.09 -5.89 2.43
CA THR A 107 10.04 -6.72 1.20
C THR A 107 10.66 -8.11 1.35
N ARG A 108 11.29 -8.40 2.46
CA ARG A 108 11.86 -9.74 2.77
C ARG A 108 10.82 -10.71 3.34
N HIS A 109 9.64 -10.20 3.67
CA HIS A 109 8.54 -11.00 4.21
C HIS A 109 7.60 -11.44 3.07
N ASN A 110 7.15 -12.69 3.15
CA ASN A 110 6.18 -13.24 2.19
C ASN A 110 4.76 -13.04 2.72
N THR A 111 4.23 -11.84 2.53
CA THR A 111 2.87 -11.44 2.95
C THR A 111 2.20 -10.66 1.82
N ASP A 112 0.86 -10.57 1.84
CA ASP A 112 0.09 -9.89 0.80
C ASP A 112 0.22 -8.37 0.90
N TRP A 113 0.37 -7.85 2.13
CA TRP A 113 0.46 -6.42 2.39
C TRP A 113 1.68 -6.08 3.25
N LEU A 114 2.32 -4.96 2.93
CA LEU A 114 3.31 -4.32 3.78
C LEU A 114 2.72 -3.03 4.35
N VAL A 115 2.89 -2.84 5.66
CA VAL A 115 2.32 -1.72 6.40
C VAL A 115 3.44 -0.95 7.09
N VAL A 116 3.46 0.37 6.95
CA VAL A 116 4.42 1.23 7.63
C VAL A 116 3.68 2.27 8.46
N LEU A 117 4.02 2.36 9.73
CA LEU A 117 3.49 3.32 10.69
C LEU A 117 4.60 4.29 11.14
N GLU A 118 4.24 5.55 11.42
CA GLU A 118 5.12 6.50 12.13
C GLU A 118 5.02 6.30 13.64
N ASP A 119 6.04 6.73 14.37
CA ASP A 119 6.18 6.54 15.83
C ASP A 119 5.13 7.25 16.68
N ASP A 120 4.39 8.20 16.09
CA ASP A 120 3.27 8.93 16.71
C ASP A 120 1.90 8.43 16.25
N ALA A 121 1.85 7.26 15.62
CA ALA A 121 0.60 6.60 15.27
C ALA A 121 -0.11 6.05 16.52
N ILE A 122 -1.42 6.28 16.61
CA ILE A 122 -2.30 5.73 17.66
C ILE A 122 -3.27 4.75 17.00
N PRO A 123 -3.08 3.42 17.19
CA PRO A 123 -3.98 2.42 16.63
C PRO A 123 -5.34 2.43 17.34
N CYS A 124 -6.40 2.11 16.59
CA CYS A 124 -7.73 1.88 17.15
C CYS A 124 -7.79 0.59 17.97
N ASP A 125 -8.87 0.39 18.70
CA ASP A 125 -9.14 -0.87 19.40
C ASP A 125 -9.16 -2.03 18.41
N ASN A 126 -8.63 -3.20 18.83
CA ASN A 126 -8.54 -4.40 17.99
C ASN A 126 -7.91 -4.14 16.61
N PHE A 127 -6.90 -3.26 16.56
CA PHE A 127 -6.28 -2.75 15.32
C PHE A 127 -5.93 -3.87 14.32
N ARG A 128 -5.36 -4.98 14.78
CA ARG A 128 -4.93 -6.07 13.87
C ARG A 128 -6.12 -6.71 13.18
N ASP A 129 -7.18 -7.02 13.92
CA ASP A 129 -8.40 -7.61 13.35
C ASP A 129 -9.09 -6.64 12.40
N GLN A 130 -9.10 -5.35 12.74
CA GLN A 130 -9.63 -4.29 11.87
C GLN A 130 -8.80 -4.13 10.60
N LEU A 131 -7.48 -4.19 10.71
CA LEU A 131 -6.57 -4.09 9.57
C LEU A 131 -6.75 -5.28 8.62
N ASP A 132 -6.81 -6.51 9.16
CA ASP A 132 -7.04 -7.73 8.36
C ASP A 132 -8.38 -7.65 7.62
N ALA A 133 -9.45 -7.27 8.32
CA ALA A 133 -10.78 -7.15 7.74
C ALA A 133 -10.85 -6.06 6.66
N ALA A 134 -10.20 -4.92 6.89
CA ALA A 134 -10.13 -3.82 5.93
C ALA A 134 -9.30 -4.22 4.68
N LEU A 135 -8.09 -4.72 4.87
CA LEU A 135 -7.20 -5.07 3.75
C LEU A 135 -7.76 -6.20 2.87
N ALA A 136 -8.56 -7.11 3.45
CA ALA A 136 -9.23 -8.18 2.69
C ALA A 136 -10.23 -7.67 1.65
N VAL A 137 -10.72 -6.44 1.78
CA VAL A 137 -11.70 -5.80 0.87
C VAL A 137 -11.23 -4.43 0.39
N ALA A 138 -9.94 -4.13 0.50
CA ALA A 138 -9.41 -2.84 0.11
C ALA A 138 -9.67 -2.56 -1.39
N PRO A 139 -10.29 -1.42 -1.74
CA PRO A 139 -10.62 -1.10 -3.13
C PRO A 139 -9.42 -0.59 -3.95
N SER A 140 -8.26 -0.48 -3.33
CA SER A 140 -7.02 -0.02 -3.95
C SER A 140 -5.82 -0.75 -3.35
N PRO A 141 -4.77 -1.01 -4.12
CA PRO A 141 -3.54 -1.60 -3.60
C PRO A 141 -2.67 -0.63 -2.80
N VAL A 142 -3.10 0.63 -2.66
CA VAL A 142 -2.46 1.65 -1.82
C VAL A 142 -3.49 2.21 -0.87
N VAL A 143 -3.29 1.99 0.41
CA VAL A 143 -4.22 2.33 1.48
C VAL A 143 -3.54 3.28 2.47
N SER A 144 -4.26 4.33 2.87
CA SER A 144 -3.94 5.15 4.03
C SER A 144 -4.84 4.77 5.20
N LEU A 145 -4.23 4.52 6.33
CA LEU A 145 -4.93 4.18 7.58
C LEU A 145 -5.31 5.43 8.39
N TYR A 146 -4.90 6.60 7.91
CA TYR A 146 -5.10 7.88 8.57
C TYR A 146 -5.57 8.96 7.60
N LEU A 147 -6.62 9.70 7.97
CA LEU A 147 -7.09 10.87 7.25
C LEU A 147 -7.24 12.05 8.22
N GLY A 148 -6.28 12.98 8.18
CA GLY A 148 -6.17 14.07 9.15
C GLY A 148 -7.11 15.24 8.91
N ARG A 149 -7.54 15.89 10.02
CA ARG A 149 -8.17 17.20 10.04
C ARG A 149 -7.15 18.29 9.74
N GLU A 150 -7.64 19.49 9.44
CA GLU A 150 -6.86 20.71 9.24
C GLU A 150 -5.99 20.71 7.98
N ARG A 151 -5.44 19.58 7.55
CA ARG A 151 -4.48 19.53 6.45
C ARG A 151 -4.61 18.27 5.60
N PRO A 152 -4.28 18.35 4.28
CA PRO A 152 -4.07 19.59 3.52
C PRO A 152 -5.36 20.41 3.41
N ARG A 153 -5.27 21.74 3.50
CA ARG A 153 -6.44 22.64 3.55
C ARG A 153 -7.36 22.48 2.34
N GLU A 154 -6.79 22.27 1.17
CA GLU A 154 -7.53 22.11 -0.09
C GLU A 154 -8.43 20.85 -0.14
N TYR A 155 -8.20 19.88 0.74
CA TYR A 155 -9.02 18.66 0.86
C TYR A 155 -10.10 18.76 1.92
N GLN A 156 -9.95 19.64 2.92
CA GLN A 156 -10.82 19.64 4.11
C GLN A 156 -12.30 19.83 3.78
N GLN A 157 -12.61 20.72 2.83
CA GLN A 157 -14.00 20.93 2.41
C GLN A 157 -14.61 19.70 1.72
N ARG A 158 -13.82 18.94 0.97
CA ARG A 158 -14.27 17.71 0.31
C ARG A 158 -14.48 16.60 1.34
N ILE A 159 -13.55 16.46 2.29
CA ILE A 159 -13.65 15.48 3.38
C ILE A 159 -14.89 15.80 4.24
N ALA A 160 -15.10 17.07 4.60
CA ALA A 160 -16.27 17.50 5.35
C ALA A 160 -17.60 17.13 4.66
N LYS A 161 -17.66 17.26 3.31
CA LYS A 161 -18.85 16.86 2.54
C LYS A 161 -19.06 15.35 2.51
N ALA A 162 -18.00 14.57 2.65
CA ALA A 162 -18.04 13.12 2.68
C ALA A 162 -18.11 12.54 4.11
N ALA A 163 -18.03 13.39 5.14
CA ALA A 163 -17.90 12.92 6.54
C ALA A 163 -19.11 12.10 7.03
N ASP A 164 -20.31 12.38 6.52
CA ASP A 164 -21.54 11.68 6.88
C ASP A 164 -21.85 10.47 5.98
N THR A 165 -20.91 10.07 5.13
CA THR A 165 -21.08 8.91 4.24
C THR A 165 -21.15 7.61 5.04
N THR A 166 -21.92 6.66 4.55
CA THR A 166 -21.91 5.26 5.00
C THR A 166 -20.81 4.42 4.35
N ALA A 167 -20.09 4.96 3.35
CA ALA A 167 -18.99 4.28 2.69
C ALA A 167 -17.89 3.88 3.70
N HIS A 168 -17.21 2.79 3.42
CA HIS A 168 -16.13 2.28 4.26
C HIS A 168 -14.77 2.83 3.87
N TRP A 169 -14.70 3.48 2.72
CA TRP A 169 -13.47 4.06 2.17
C TRP A 169 -13.73 5.43 1.57
N LEU A 170 -12.84 6.36 1.87
CA LEU A 170 -12.71 7.58 1.08
C LEU A 170 -11.58 7.39 0.07
N THR A 171 -11.73 7.93 -1.15
CA THR A 171 -10.72 7.75 -2.20
C THR A 171 -10.29 9.06 -2.81
N CYS A 172 -9.00 9.19 -3.09
CA CYS A 172 -8.47 10.28 -3.92
C CYS A 172 -7.17 9.86 -4.64
N ARG A 173 -6.57 10.79 -5.40
CA ARG A 173 -5.34 10.52 -6.17
C ARG A 173 -4.06 10.96 -5.46
N ARG A 174 -4.13 11.32 -4.20
CA ARG A 174 -2.97 11.73 -3.39
C ARG A 174 -2.98 11.00 -2.06
N LEU A 175 -1.82 10.59 -1.61
CA LEU A 175 -1.56 10.23 -0.22
C LEU A 175 -1.32 11.53 0.55
N LEU A 176 -2.18 11.85 1.50
CA LEU A 176 -2.19 13.14 2.18
C LEU A 176 -1.29 13.16 3.43
N HIS A 177 -0.94 11.99 3.95
CA HIS A 177 -0.17 11.81 5.18
C HIS A 177 0.61 10.49 5.15
N ALA A 178 1.69 10.42 5.92
CA ALA A 178 2.54 9.22 6.04
C ALA A 178 2.34 8.43 7.35
N VAL A 179 1.46 8.85 8.25
CA VAL A 179 1.28 8.31 9.61
C VAL A 179 1.00 6.80 9.63
N GLY A 180 0.23 6.31 8.65
CA GLY A 180 -0.04 4.87 8.49
C GLY A 180 -0.38 4.56 7.04
N ILE A 181 0.43 3.71 6.41
CA ILE A 181 0.30 3.37 4.99
C ILE A 181 0.41 1.86 4.83
N ALA A 182 -0.52 1.26 4.07
CA ALA A 182 -0.43 -0.12 3.61
C ALA A 182 -0.34 -0.15 2.08
N ILE A 183 0.56 -0.97 1.54
CA ILE A 183 0.74 -1.16 0.09
C ILE A 183 0.83 -2.66 -0.18
N HIS A 184 0.15 -3.11 -1.24
CA HIS A 184 0.23 -4.50 -1.68
C HIS A 184 1.70 -4.88 -1.93
N ALA A 185 2.15 -5.99 -1.34
CA ALA A 185 3.57 -6.34 -1.26
C ALA A 185 4.26 -6.39 -2.63
N ASP A 186 3.58 -6.91 -3.65
CA ASP A 186 4.10 -7.02 -5.01
C ASP A 186 4.47 -5.67 -5.64
N LEU A 187 3.84 -4.59 -5.19
CA LEU A 187 4.08 -3.25 -5.73
C LEU A 187 5.26 -2.53 -5.07
N VAL A 188 5.63 -2.92 -3.86
CA VAL A 188 6.63 -2.20 -3.06
C VAL A 188 8.01 -2.18 -3.71
N PRO A 189 8.55 -3.27 -4.31
CA PRO A 189 9.82 -3.22 -5.01
C PRO A 189 9.81 -2.22 -6.17
N HIS A 190 8.73 -2.21 -6.98
CA HIS A 190 8.57 -1.25 -8.07
C HIS A 190 8.44 0.18 -7.52
N MET A 191 7.68 0.39 -6.45
CA MET A 191 7.58 1.69 -5.78
C MET A 191 8.95 2.19 -5.37
N LEU A 192 9.71 1.43 -4.59
CA LEU A 192 11.03 1.82 -4.09
C LEU A 192 12.01 2.23 -5.20
N ASN A 193 11.97 1.53 -6.33
CA ASN A 193 12.83 1.81 -7.48
C ASN A 193 12.41 3.07 -8.27
N ASN A 194 11.19 3.56 -8.08
CA ASN A 194 10.61 4.66 -8.87
C ASN A 194 10.15 5.85 -8.03
N LEU A 195 10.37 5.84 -6.71
CA LEU A 195 10.09 7.02 -5.88
C LEU A 195 11.01 8.17 -6.27
N PRO A 196 10.48 9.38 -6.52
CA PRO A 196 11.31 10.56 -6.71
C PRO A 196 12.11 10.87 -5.43
N ASN A 197 13.35 11.31 -5.59
CA ASN A 197 14.22 11.72 -4.48
C ASN A 197 13.90 13.14 -4.02
N GLY A 198 14.23 13.46 -2.76
CA GLY A 198 14.15 14.81 -2.19
C GLY A 198 12.73 15.31 -1.98
N LYS A 199 11.75 14.42 -1.91
CA LYS A 199 10.35 14.74 -1.56
C LYS A 199 9.97 14.06 -0.26
N PRO A 200 9.06 14.65 0.52
CA PRO A 200 8.40 13.93 1.61
C PRO A 200 7.82 12.61 1.10
N ILE A 201 7.85 11.58 1.93
CA ILE A 201 7.51 10.22 1.51
C ILE A 201 6.06 10.09 1.01
N ASP A 202 5.11 10.78 1.61
CA ASP A 202 3.71 10.85 1.18
C ASP A 202 3.56 11.48 -0.22
N GLU A 203 4.30 12.55 -0.49
CA GLU A 203 4.34 13.17 -1.81
C GLU A 203 5.03 12.28 -2.85
N ALA A 204 6.10 11.58 -2.46
CA ALA A 204 6.82 10.67 -3.33
C ALA A 204 5.95 9.46 -3.71
N ILE A 205 5.28 8.84 -2.73
CA ILE A 205 4.32 7.74 -2.97
C ILE A 205 3.13 8.23 -3.80
N SER A 206 2.62 9.43 -3.54
CA SER A 206 1.55 10.04 -4.36
C SER A 206 1.96 10.19 -5.83
N ALA A 207 3.18 10.65 -6.08
CA ALA A 207 3.68 10.83 -7.45
C ALA A 207 3.81 9.48 -8.17
N TRP A 208 4.36 8.48 -7.49
CA TRP A 208 4.46 7.12 -8.00
C TRP A 208 3.08 6.51 -8.27
N ALA A 209 2.16 6.55 -7.31
CA ALA A 209 0.82 5.98 -7.44
C ALA A 209 0.04 6.60 -8.62
N ARG A 210 0.12 7.95 -8.80
CA ARG A 210 -0.49 8.62 -9.95
C ARG A 210 0.10 8.16 -11.28
N HIS A 211 1.41 7.96 -11.34
CA HIS A 211 2.08 7.46 -12.55
C HIS A 211 1.62 6.04 -12.91
N GLN A 212 1.32 5.22 -11.88
CA GLN A 212 0.78 3.88 -12.04
C GLN A 212 -0.76 3.85 -12.17
N SER A 213 -1.42 4.99 -12.21
CA SER A 213 -2.90 5.12 -12.25
C SER A 213 -3.61 4.51 -11.03
N HIS A 214 -2.91 4.34 -9.91
CA HIS A 214 -3.53 3.91 -8.66
C HIS A 214 -4.23 5.08 -7.97
N THR A 215 -5.39 4.81 -7.39
CA THR A 215 -6.03 5.65 -6.39
C THR A 215 -5.45 5.34 -5.01
N ILE A 216 -5.65 6.23 -4.05
CA ILE A 216 -5.38 5.97 -2.63
C ILE A 216 -6.73 5.77 -1.94
N ALA A 217 -6.89 4.64 -1.26
CA ALA A 217 -8.05 4.37 -0.42
C ALA A 217 -7.72 4.71 1.04
N TYR A 218 -8.59 5.46 1.69
CA TYR A 218 -8.48 5.82 3.10
C TYR A 218 -9.50 5.01 3.88
N THR A 219 -9.07 4.33 4.95
CA THR A 219 -10.02 3.70 5.87
C THR A 219 -10.94 4.75 6.49
N TRP A 220 -12.25 4.46 6.53
CA TRP A 220 -13.25 5.36 7.09
C TRP A 220 -14.18 4.59 8.05
N PRO A 221 -14.00 4.77 9.37
CA PRO A 221 -13.05 5.65 10.05
C PRO A 221 -11.59 5.27 9.83
N SER A 222 -10.68 6.21 10.17
CA SER A 222 -9.24 5.93 10.22
C SER A 222 -8.96 4.86 11.27
N LEU A 223 -8.15 3.86 10.93
CA LEU A 223 -7.68 2.83 11.88
C LEU A 223 -6.51 3.33 12.74
N ILE A 224 -5.88 4.41 12.31
CA ILE A 224 -4.79 5.09 13.01
C ILE A 224 -5.20 6.54 13.26
N ASP A 225 -4.98 7.03 14.47
CA ASP A 225 -4.94 8.46 14.78
C ASP A 225 -3.49 8.93 14.93
N HIS A 226 -3.29 10.21 15.18
CA HIS A 226 -1.97 10.85 15.34
C HIS A 226 -1.87 11.52 16.70
N ALA A 227 -0.81 11.28 17.44
CA ALA A 227 -0.62 11.74 18.82
C ALA A 227 -0.53 13.27 18.98
N ASP A 228 -0.53 14.04 17.92
CA ASP A 228 -0.46 15.51 17.91
C ASP A 228 0.58 16.12 18.88
N GLU A 229 1.67 15.40 19.08
CA GLU A 229 2.78 15.84 19.92
C GLU A 229 3.62 16.92 19.24
N THR A 230 4.61 17.45 19.95
CA THR A 230 5.58 18.39 19.40
C THR A 230 6.20 17.84 18.11
N PRO A 231 6.06 18.54 16.98
CA PRO A 231 6.59 18.08 15.71
C PRO A 231 8.10 17.91 15.74
N MET A 232 8.61 16.80 15.24
CA MET A 232 10.04 16.58 15.05
C MET A 232 10.65 17.50 13.99
N ILE A 233 9.82 17.90 13.00
CA ILE A 233 10.15 18.92 12.00
C ILE A 233 9.38 20.18 12.37
N ALA A 234 10.07 21.19 12.88
CA ALA A 234 9.48 22.40 13.44
C ALA A 234 8.76 23.28 12.39
N THR A 235 9.25 23.28 11.16
CA THR A 235 8.68 24.07 10.06
C THR A 235 8.30 23.18 8.88
N ARG A 236 7.40 23.66 8.04
CA ARG A 236 7.04 23.02 6.77
C ARG A 236 7.96 23.48 5.66
N ASN A 237 7.84 22.88 4.47
CA ASN A 237 8.57 23.30 3.26
C ASN A 237 8.27 24.76 2.85
N ASP A 238 7.13 25.31 3.31
CA ASP A 238 6.71 26.71 3.15
C ASP A 238 7.20 27.63 4.28
N ASN A 239 8.09 27.14 5.16
CA ASN A 239 8.61 27.81 6.35
C ASN A 239 7.54 28.22 7.36
N GLN A 240 6.32 27.68 7.25
CA GLN A 240 5.27 27.93 8.22
C GLN A 240 5.41 27.00 9.43
N PRO A 241 5.16 27.51 10.65
CA PRO A 241 5.18 26.65 11.83
C PRO A 241 4.08 25.59 11.73
N ARG A 242 4.37 24.39 12.28
CA ARG A 242 3.35 23.36 12.40
C ARG A 242 2.42 23.70 13.56
N THR A 243 1.13 23.72 13.28
CA THR A 243 0.09 23.97 14.29
C THR A 243 -0.41 22.64 14.86
N PRO A 244 -0.87 22.60 16.14
CA PRO A 244 -1.64 21.48 16.70
C PRO A 244 -2.91 21.15 15.90
N GLY A 245 -3.55 20.02 16.21
CA GLY A 245 -4.81 19.60 15.55
C GLY A 245 -4.61 18.57 14.44
N ARG A 246 -3.46 17.88 14.44
CA ARG A 246 -3.16 16.81 13.49
C ARG A 246 -3.78 15.48 13.90
N VAL A 247 -5.07 15.50 14.20
CA VAL A 247 -5.85 14.30 14.57
C VAL A 247 -6.68 13.82 13.38
N ALA A 248 -7.12 12.57 13.42
CA ALA A 248 -7.99 12.02 12.40
C ALA A 248 -9.36 12.72 12.38
N TRP A 249 -10.01 12.76 11.22
CA TRP A 249 -11.40 13.20 11.08
C TRP A 249 -12.35 12.32 11.89
N GLN A 250 -12.21 11.03 11.74
CA GLN A 250 -12.87 10.00 12.53
C GLN A 250 -11.83 8.92 12.80
N HIS A 251 -11.76 8.43 14.01
CA HIS A 251 -10.89 7.34 14.43
C HIS A 251 -11.72 6.27 15.14
N GLY A 252 -11.50 5.00 14.80
CA GLY A 252 -12.23 3.91 15.43
C GLY A 252 -12.31 2.64 14.60
N THR A 253 -13.30 1.83 14.90
CA THR A 253 -13.50 0.49 14.37
C THR A 253 -14.80 0.39 13.56
N ARG A 254 -14.96 -0.72 12.82
CA ARG A 254 -16.21 -1.13 12.17
C ARG A 254 -16.51 -2.58 12.50
N ASP A 255 -17.79 -2.93 12.56
CA ASP A 255 -18.22 -4.33 12.71
C ASP A 255 -17.92 -5.14 11.43
N THR A 256 -18.00 -4.48 10.29
CA THR A 256 -17.74 -5.09 8.98
C THR A 256 -17.06 -4.10 8.04
N TRP A 257 -16.28 -4.63 7.10
CA TRP A 257 -15.68 -3.86 6.00
C TRP A 257 -16.23 -4.34 4.66
N THR A 258 -16.52 -3.40 3.76
CA THR A 258 -16.97 -3.65 2.37
C THR A 258 -16.10 -2.86 1.40
N THR A 259 -16.33 -3.02 0.11
CA THR A 259 -15.62 -2.26 -0.94
C THR A 259 -16.23 -0.88 -1.23
N ASP A 260 -17.23 -0.45 -0.45
CA ASP A 260 -17.95 0.80 -0.71
C ASP A 260 -17.04 2.02 -0.56
N THR A 261 -17.02 2.86 -1.58
CA THR A 261 -16.12 4.01 -1.69
C THR A 261 -16.87 5.31 -1.92
N GLN A 262 -16.32 6.41 -1.34
CA GLN A 262 -16.73 7.78 -1.62
C GLN A 262 -15.50 8.59 -2.04
N PRO A 263 -15.47 9.20 -3.23
CA PRO A 263 -14.36 10.06 -3.65
C PRO A 263 -14.35 11.42 -2.92
N ILE A 264 -13.12 11.90 -2.61
CA ILE A 264 -12.85 13.20 -1.97
C ILE A 264 -11.86 14.06 -2.78
#